data_809b9e5846b10b7b258a20eb25d2cb55
#
_entry.id   809b9e5846b10b7b258a20eb25d2cb55
#
_cell.length_a   1.000
_cell.length_b   1.000
_cell.length_c   1.000
_cell.angle_alpha   90.00
_cell.angle_beta   90.00
_cell.angle_gamma   90.00
#
_symmetry.space_group_name_H-M   'P 1'
#
loop_
_entity.id
_entity.type
_entity.pdbx_description
1 polymer ?
#
loop_
_entity_poly.entity_id
_entity_poly.type
_entity_poly.pdbx_seq_one_letter_code
_entity_poly.pdbx_strand_id
1 'polypeptide(L)'
;MSEPLFVFHGIEKTFAEVEILRKVDLSLFPGKCILLTGKNGSGKTTLLKIIAGLEIPEKAEIELSGKSRCWKKVMPIIRKEIIYLHQQAFLFSGTVESNVAYGLRFTSLTREQRRESLKKALEWSGLTELAKQQANTLSGGVQQRVAFTRAWILKPKVLLLDEPVSNMDQESREQACLLMQQMKSSGMSIVITSHVPQYFDGLADVQYDLANGQLLQ
;
A
#
# COMPACT_ATOMS: atom_id res chain seq x y z
N MET A 1 15.95 6.05 17.49
CA MET A 1 15.40 5.61 16.19
C MET A 1 14.27 4.63 16.51
N SER A 2 13.13 4.73 15.84
CA SER A 2 12.01 3.78 16.03
C SER A 2 12.43 2.39 15.54
N GLU A 3 11.95 1.34 16.20
CA GLU A 3 12.15 -0.04 15.71
C GLU A 3 11.40 -0.27 14.41
N PRO A 4 11.95 -1.06 13.47
CA PRO A 4 11.26 -1.38 12.23
C PRO A 4 10.03 -2.27 12.47
N LEU A 5 8.98 -2.07 11.69
CA LEU A 5 7.78 -2.93 11.69
C LEU A 5 8.09 -4.29 11.09
N PHE A 6 8.81 -4.28 9.96
CA PHE A 6 9.24 -5.45 9.21
C PHE A 6 10.63 -5.17 8.62
N VAL A 7 11.51 -6.17 8.66
CA VAL A 7 12.78 -6.16 7.91
C VAL A 7 12.78 -7.39 7.01
N PHE A 8 12.95 -7.15 5.73
CA PHE A 8 13.08 -8.17 4.71
C PHE A 8 14.54 -8.26 4.32
N HIS A 9 15.12 -9.46 4.37
CA HIS A 9 16.52 -9.71 4.03
C HIS A 9 16.63 -10.68 2.86
N GLY A 10 17.50 -10.33 1.92
CA GLY A 10 17.91 -11.21 0.84
C GLY A 10 16.77 -11.71 -0.02
N ILE A 11 15.80 -10.85 -0.38
CA ILE A 11 14.69 -11.24 -1.27
C ILE A 11 15.27 -11.60 -2.64
N GLU A 12 15.06 -12.85 -3.06
CA GLU A 12 15.39 -13.34 -4.40
C GLU A 12 14.11 -13.80 -5.11
N LYS A 13 13.98 -13.43 -6.39
CA LYS A 13 12.84 -13.84 -7.23
C LYS A 13 13.25 -14.02 -8.68
N THR A 14 12.86 -15.15 -9.24
CA THR A 14 13.10 -15.53 -10.65
C THR A 14 11.76 -15.86 -11.31
N PHE A 15 11.56 -15.46 -12.57
CA PHE A 15 10.48 -15.92 -13.43
C PHE A 15 11.07 -16.42 -14.75
N ALA A 16 10.70 -17.64 -15.13
CA ALA A 16 11.13 -18.26 -16.40
C ALA A 16 12.65 -18.07 -16.65
N GLU A 17 13.49 -18.39 -15.67
CA GLU A 17 14.95 -18.28 -15.66
C GLU A 17 15.51 -16.84 -15.66
N VAL A 18 14.63 -15.81 -15.65
CA VAL A 18 15.06 -14.42 -15.52
C VAL A 18 15.00 -14.01 -14.06
N GLU A 19 16.16 -13.65 -13.49
CA GLU A 19 16.27 -13.17 -12.13
C GLU A 19 15.79 -11.72 -12.04
N ILE A 20 14.66 -11.52 -11.36
CA ILE A 20 13.99 -10.22 -11.23
C ILE A 20 14.44 -9.47 -9.99
N LEU A 21 14.66 -10.19 -8.87
CA LEU A 21 15.16 -9.62 -7.61
C LEU A 21 16.37 -10.42 -7.13
N ARG A 22 17.43 -9.69 -6.71
CA ARG A 22 18.74 -10.21 -6.36
C ARG A 22 19.14 -9.72 -4.98
N LYS A 23 18.86 -10.51 -3.94
CA LYS A 23 19.23 -10.21 -2.55
C LYS A 23 18.80 -8.80 -2.11
N VAL A 24 17.53 -8.47 -2.34
CA VAL A 24 16.97 -7.19 -1.96
C VAL A 24 16.72 -7.16 -0.45
N ASP A 25 17.25 -6.13 0.21
CA ASP A 25 16.98 -5.83 1.62
C ASP A 25 16.08 -4.61 1.72
N LEU A 26 15.06 -4.66 2.59
CA LEU A 26 14.15 -3.54 2.81
C LEU A 26 13.62 -3.52 4.24
N SER A 27 13.72 -2.36 4.90
CA SER A 27 13.19 -2.13 6.25
C SER A 27 12.03 -1.14 6.21
N LEU A 28 10.92 -1.50 6.86
CA LEU A 28 9.72 -0.67 6.94
C LEU A 28 9.57 -0.11 8.36
N PHE A 29 9.51 1.20 8.48
CA PHE A 29 9.42 1.91 9.77
C PHE A 29 8.07 2.60 9.94
N PRO A 30 7.54 2.72 11.18
CA PRO A 30 6.30 3.45 11.45
C PRO A 30 6.39 4.89 10.96
N GLY A 31 5.34 5.38 10.28
CA GLY A 31 5.23 6.76 9.83
C GLY A 31 6.28 7.18 8.79
N LYS A 32 6.92 6.21 8.10
CA LYS A 32 7.88 6.48 7.05
C LYS A 32 7.31 6.13 5.68
N CYS A 33 7.69 6.93 4.69
CA CYS A 33 7.35 6.72 3.30
C CYS A 33 8.59 6.39 2.48
N ILE A 34 8.57 5.26 1.80
CA ILE A 34 9.61 4.82 0.86
C ILE A 34 9.07 4.99 -0.55
N LEU A 35 9.82 5.66 -1.41
CA LEU A 35 9.56 5.76 -2.83
C LEU A 35 10.48 4.79 -3.59
N LEU A 36 9.89 3.88 -4.35
CA LEU A 36 10.58 2.96 -5.23
C LEU A 36 10.47 3.44 -6.68
N THR A 37 11.60 3.81 -7.26
CA THR A 37 11.73 4.17 -8.66
C THR A 37 12.35 3.04 -9.47
N GLY A 38 12.48 3.20 -10.77
CA GLY A 38 13.10 2.23 -11.68
C GLY A 38 12.31 2.06 -12.96
N LYS A 39 12.98 1.51 -13.97
CA LYS A 39 12.38 1.27 -15.31
C LYS A 39 11.17 0.33 -15.24
N ASN A 40 10.30 0.40 -16.26
CA ASN A 40 9.23 -0.57 -16.40
C ASN A 40 9.83 -1.98 -16.54
N GLY A 41 9.24 -2.95 -15.83
CA GLY A 41 9.78 -4.31 -15.77
C GLY A 41 10.96 -4.53 -14.82
N SER A 42 11.42 -3.52 -14.08
CA SER A 42 12.54 -3.69 -13.12
C SER A 42 12.23 -4.56 -11.90
N GLY A 43 10.95 -4.93 -11.68
CA GLY A 43 10.55 -5.77 -10.55
C GLY A 43 9.83 -5.04 -9.40
N LYS A 44 9.54 -3.73 -9.50
CA LYS A 44 8.86 -2.95 -8.44
C LYS A 44 7.56 -3.59 -7.97
N THR A 45 6.65 -3.88 -8.89
CA THR A 45 5.37 -4.57 -8.60
C THR A 45 5.59 -5.95 -7.98
N THR A 46 6.61 -6.69 -8.46
CA THR A 46 6.97 -8.00 -7.90
C THR A 46 7.44 -7.86 -6.45
N LEU A 47 8.30 -6.88 -6.17
CA LEU A 47 8.76 -6.59 -4.81
C LEU A 47 7.59 -6.23 -3.89
N LEU A 48 6.70 -5.32 -4.31
CA LEU A 48 5.50 -4.99 -3.53
C LEU A 48 4.61 -6.21 -3.26
N LYS A 49 4.39 -7.06 -4.27
CA LYS A 49 3.58 -8.29 -4.10
C LYS A 49 4.23 -9.28 -3.13
N ILE A 50 5.55 -9.40 -3.13
CA ILE A 50 6.28 -10.21 -2.16
C ILE A 50 6.08 -9.63 -0.76
N ILE A 51 6.33 -8.34 -0.56
CA ILE A 51 6.15 -7.66 0.74
C ILE A 51 4.71 -7.82 1.24
N ALA A 52 3.71 -7.78 0.35
CA ALA A 52 2.30 -8.00 0.67
C ALA A 52 1.95 -9.47 0.97
N GLY A 53 2.87 -10.40 0.76
CA GLY A 53 2.59 -11.84 0.88
C GLY A 53 1.66 -12.39 -0.23
N LEU A 54 1.59 -11.72 -1.37
CA LEU A 54 0.81 -12.12 -2.55
C LEU A 54 1.64 -12.94 -3.54
N GLU A 55 2.97 -12.78 -3.49
CA GLU A 55 3.93 -13.54 -4.29
C GLU A 55 4.94 -14.20 -3.35
N ILE A 56 5.37 -15.42 -3.67
CA ILE A 56 6.34 -16.18 -2.87
C ILE A 56 7.73 -15.96 -3.46
N PRO A 57 8.70 -15.46 -2.67
CA PRO A 57 10.09 -15.38 -3.10
C PRO A 57 10.73 -16.78 -3.12
N GLU A 58 11.80 -16.98 -3.88
CA GLU A 58 12.66 -18.17 -3.78
C GLU A 58 13.42 -18.18 -2.47
N LYS A 59 13.91 -16.98 -2.07
CA LYS A 59 14.56 -16.77 -0.77
C LYS A 59 14.11 -15.45 -0.18
N ALA A 60 13.88 -15.44 1.10
CA ALA A 60 13.75 -14.24 1.94
C ALA A 60 13.79 -14.65 3.40
N GLU A 61 14.43 -13.84 4.21
CA GLU A 61 14.27 -13.88 5.66
C GLU A 61 13.49 -12.65 6.10
N ILE A 62 12.63 -12.81 7.10
CA ILE A 62 11.85 -11.69 7.63
C ILE A 62 12.12 -11.58 9.11
N GLU A 63 12.51 -10.38 9.52
CA GLU A 63 12.60 -10.04 10.94
C GLU A 63 11.33 -9.27 11.35
N LEU A 64 10.74 -9.73 12.45
CA LEU A 64 9.57 -9.12 13.08
C LEU A 64 9.83 -8.98 14.58
N SER A 65 9.81 -7.76 15.09
CA SER A 65 10.12 -7.44 16.50
C SER A 65 11.47 -8.05 16.96
N GLY A 66 12.52 -7.84 16.18
CA GLY A 66 13.88 -8.30 16.47
C GLY A 66 14.09 -9.81 16.36
N LYS A 67 13.12 -10.55 15.76
CA LYS A 67 13.23 -12.02 15.62
C LYS A 67 13.08 -12.43 14.16
N SER A 68 14.11 -13.13 13.64
CA SER A 68 14.04 -13.77 12.33
C SER A 68 12.99 -14.88 12.31
N ARG A 69 12.21 -14.92 11.25
CA ARG A 69 11.14 -15.89 11.05
C ARG A 69 11.10 -16.35 9.58
N CYS A 70 10.78 -17.63 9.40
CA CYS A 70 10.59 -18.14 8.05
C CYS A 70 9.30 -17.57 7.41
N TRP A 71 9.34 -17.40 6.10
CA TRP A 71 8.25 -16.83 5.27
C TRP A 71 6.87 -17.39 5.62
N LYS A 72 6.72 -18.73 5.63
CA LYS A 72 5.42 -19.38 5.90
C LYS A 72 4.79 -18.99 7.24
N LYS A 73 5.60 -18.75 8.27
CA LYS A 73 5.11 -18.38 9.61
C LYS A 73 4.69 -16.91 9.70
N VAL A 74 5.26 -16.04 8.87
CA VAL A 74 4.97 -14.59 8.89
C VAL A 74 3.82 -14.21 7.95
N MET A 75 3.54 -15.01 6.95
CA MET A 75 2.48 -14.75 5.97
C MET A 75 1.12 -14.33 6.55
N PRO A 76 0.57 -15.00 7.59
CA PRO A 76 -0.70 -14.58 8.18
C PRO A 76 -0.64 -13.18 8.81
N ILE A 77 0.52 -12.81 9.39
CA ILE A 77 0.75 -11.50 10.00
C ILE A 77 0.85 -10.44 8.89
N ILE A 78 1.66 -10.69 7.87
CA ILE A 78 1.81 -9.81 6.71
C ILE A 78 0.44 -9.48 6.12
N ARG A 79 -0.36 -10.49 5.79
CA ARG A 79 -1.69 -10.31 5.17
C ARG A 79 -2.69 -9.56 6.03
N LYS A 80 -2.49 -9.53 7.34
CA LYS A 80 -3.33 -8.77 8.27
C LYS A 80 -2.88 -7.33 8.42
N GLU A 81 -1.57 -7.09 8.39
CA GLU A 81 -0.98 -5.79 8.74
C GLU A 81 -0.52 -4.98 7.54
N ILE A 82 -0.40 -5.61 6.36
CA ILE A 82 0.03 -4.97 5.11
C ILE A 82 -1.12 -5.02 4.11
N ILE A 83 -1.47 -3.87 3.55
CA ILE A 83 -2.44 -3.77 2.45
C ILE A 83 -1.71 -3.32 1.19
N TYR A 84 -1.97 -4.01 0.08
CA TYR A 84 -1.49 -3.66 -1.24
C TYR A 84 -2.63 -3.09 -2.09
N LEU A 85 -2.41 -1.92 -2.66
CA LEU A 85 -3.30 -1.31 -3.64
C LEU A 85 -2.63 -1.33 -5.01
N HIS A 86 -3.34 -1.93 -5.94
CA HIS A 86 -2.92 -2.02 -7.33
C HIS A 86 -3.04 -0.67 -8.04
N GLN A 87 -2.29 -0.49 -9.13
CA GLN A 87 -2.31 0.71 -9.98
C GLN A 87 -3.72 1.14 -10.39
N GLN A 88 -4.56 0.19 -10.81
CA GLN A 88 -5.97 0.44 -11.06
C GLN A 88 -6.80 0.08 -9.83
N ALA A 89 -7.61 1.02 -9.37
CA ALA A 89 -8.52 0.78 -8.26
C ALA A 89 -9.53 -0.31 -8.62
N PHE A 90 -9.43 -1.46 -7.96
CA PHE A 90 -10.47 -2.49 -8.05
C PHE A 90 -11.58 -2.19 -7.05
N LEU A 91 -12.77 -1.89 -7.56
CA LEU A 91 -13.96 -1.67 -6.75
C LEU A 91 -14.97 -2.79 -6.96
N PHE A 92 -15.63 -3.16 -5.87
CA PHE A 92 -16.74 -4.12 -5.92
C PHE A 92 -17.99 -3.44 -6.50
N SER A 93 -18.86 -4.23 -7.10
CA SER A 93 -20.22 -3.75 -7.47
C SER A 93 -20.95 -3.24 -6.23
N GLY A 94 -21.56 -2.05 -6.34
CA GLY A 94 -22.28 -1.41 -5.25
C GLY A 94 -21.83 0.03 -4.99
N THR A 95 -22.32 0.59 -3.90
CA THR A 95 -22.11 1.99 -3.55
C THR A 95 -20.69 2.25 -3.00
N VAL A 96 -20.31 3.52 -2.95
CA VAL A 96 -19.05 3.96 -2.30
C VAL A 96 -19.00 3.47 -0.86
N GLU A 97 -20.05 3.69 -0.07
CA GLU A 97 -20.09 3.26 1.33
C GLU A 97 -19.95 1.74 1.47
N SER A 98 -20.55 0.96 0.58
CA SER A 98 -20.44 -0.50 0.62
C SER A 98 -19.01 -0.97 0.33
N ASN A 99 -18.32 -0.29 -0.59
CA ASN A 99 -16.92 -0.54 -0.89
C ASN A 99 -16.01 -0.20 0.30
N VAL A 100 -16.18 0.98 0.90
CA VAL A 100 -15.38 1.41 2.05
C VAL A 100 -15.61 0.49 3.26
N ALA A 101 -16.87 0.12 3.53
CA ALA A 101 -17.23 -0.72 4.66
C ALA A 101 -16.86 -2.20 4.48
N TYR A 102 -16.49 -2.64 3.28
CA TYR A 102 -16.33 -4.06 2.96
C TYR A 102 -15.40 -4.79 3.95
N GLY A 103 -14.22 -4.24 4.20
CA GLY A 103 -13.22 -4.83 5.09
C GLY A 103 -13.65 -4.90 6.56
N LEU A 104 -14.53 -4.00 7.00
CA LEU A 104 -15.03 -3.99 8.38
C LEU A 104 -15.82 -5.25 8.75
N ARG A 105 -16.34 -5.99 7.76
CA ARG A 105 -17.05 -7.25 7.97
C ARG A 105 -16.19 -8.32 8.63
N PHE A 106 -14.88 -8.24 8.45
CA PHE A 106 -13.90 -9.20 8.96
C PHE A 106 -13.20 -8.72 10.24
N THR A 107 -13.70 -7.63 10.83
CA THR A 107 -13.19 -7.09 12.10
C THR A 107 -14.09 -7.51 13.27
N SER A 108 -13.54 -7.46 14.48
CA SER A 108 -14.29 -7.71 15.73
C SER A 108 -15.16 -6.53 16.18
N LEU A 109 -15.25 -5.46 15.39
CA LEU A 109 -16.04 -4.28 15.73
C LEU A 109 -17.54 -4.59 15.79
N THR A 110 -18.25 -3.97 16.75
CA THR A 110 -19.71 -4.01 16.83
C THR A 110 -20.34 -3.29 15.63
N ARG A 111 -21.62 -3.48 15.41
CA ARG A 111 -22.39 -2.81 14.33
C ARG A 111 -22.30 -1.28 14.46
N GLU A 112 -22.40 -0.77 15.68
CA GLU A 112 -22.32 0.67 15.97
C GLU A 112 -20.91 1.23 15.69
N GLN A 113 -19.86 0.54 16.15
CA GLN A 113 -18.47 0.90 15.88
C GLN A 113 -18.15 0.89 14.39
N ARG A 114 -18.67 -0.09 13.62
CA ARG A 114 -18.50 -0.12 12.16
C ARG A 114 -19.17 1.08 11.49
N ARG A 115 -20.39 1.45 11.93
CA ARG A 115 -21.11 2.62 11.40
C ARG A 115 -20.36 3.91 11.66
N GLU A 116 -19.85 4.08 12.88
CA GLU A 116 -19.05 5.26 13.24
C GLU A 116 -17.74 5.32 12.47
N SER A 117 -17.02 4.20 12.32
CA SER A 117 -15.79 4.10 11.54
C SER A 117 -16.04 4.45 10.08
N LEU A 118 -17.14 3.96 9.49
CA LEU A 118 -17.53 4.27 8.12
C LEU A 118 -17.79 5.77 7.95
N LYS A 119 -18.56 6.38 8.86
CA LYS A 119 -18.85 7.81 8.82
C LYS A 119 -17.55 8.63 8.83
N LYS A 120 -16.66 8.36 9.80
CA LYS A 120 -15.35 9.03 9.91
C LYS A 120 -14.49 8.85 8.66
N ALA A 121 -14.51 7.65 8.04
CA ALA A 121 -13.75 7.38 6.84
C ALA A 121 -14.26 8.16 5.62
N LEU A 122 -15.57 8.27 5.46
CA LEU A 122 -16.19 9.03 4.36
C LEU A 122 -15.95 10.55 4.53
N GLU A 123 -16.06 11.06 5.76
CA GLU A 123 -15.73 12.46 6.09
C GLU A 123 -14.26 12.76 5.82
N TRP A 124 -13.35 11.91 6.32
CA TRP A 124 -11.91 12.06 6.13
C TRP A 124 -11.49 12.13 4.67
N SER A 125 -12.12 11.32 3.82
CA SER A 125 -11.78 11.22 2.40
C SER A 125 -12.59 12.18 1.50
N GLY A 126 -13.52 12.97 2.06
CA GLY A 126 -14.43 13.83 1.29
C GLY A 126 -15.38 13.04 0.38
N LEU A 127 -15.77 11.82 0.78
CA LEU A 127 -16.66 10.95 0.01
C LEU A 127 -18.10 10.93 0.54
N THR A 128 -18.44 11.75 1.53
CA THR A 128 -19.75 11.75 2.20
C THR A 128 -20.91 11.93 1.21
N GLU A 129 -20.83 12.94 0.34
CA GLU A 129 -21.88 13.24 -0.65
C GLU A 129 -22.00 12.16 -1.75
N LEU A 130 -20.92 11.39 -1.95
CA LEU A 130 -20.86 10.32 -2.94
C LEU A 130 -21.22 8.94 -2.34
N ALA A 131 -21.46 8.86 -1.03
CA ALA A 131 -21.58 7.59 -0.29
C ALA A 131 -22.59 6.61 -0.90
N LYS A 132 -23.70 7.11 -1.42
CA LYS A 132 -24.78 6.32 -2.02
C LYS A 132 -24.62 6.08 -3.52
N GLN A 133 -23.68 6.73 -4.17
CA GLN A 133 -23.46 6.56 -5.60
C GLN A 133 -22.80 5.22 -5.91
N GLN A 134 -23.04 4.69 -7.11
CA GLN A 134 -22.41 3.47 -7.60
C GLN A 134 -20.92 3.73 -7.83
N ALA A 135 -20.06 2.95 -7.17
CA ALA A 135 -18.63 3.23 -7.16
C ALA A 135 -17.97 3.10 -8.55
N ASN A 136 -18.50 2.23 -9.41
CA ASN A 136 -17.98 2.00 -10.76
C ASN A 136 -18.35 3.10 -11.78
N THR A 137 -19.27 4.02 -11.43
CA THR A 137 -19.67 5.14 -12.30
C THR A 137 -18.86 6.41 -12.08
N LEU A 138 -18.00 6.41 -11.07
CA LEU A 138 -17.18 7.56 -10.68
C LEU A 138 -15.94 7.70 -11.55
N SER A 139 -15.35 8.90 -11.59
CA SER A 139 -14.06 9.12 -12.26
C SER A 139 -12.94 8.28 -11.63
N GLY A 140 -11.88 7.99 -12.40
CA GLY A 140 -10.75 7.18 -11.94
C GLY A 140 -10.10 7.72 -10.66
N GLY A 141 -9.95 9.04 -10.54
CA GLY A 141 -9.41 9.67 -9.32
C GLY A 141 -10.30 9.46 -8.10
N VAL A 142 -11.63 9.55 -8.26
CA VAL A 142 -12.56 9.26 -7.17
C VAL A 142 -12.58 7.78 -6.83
N GLN A 143 -12.51 6.87 -7.82
CA GLN A 143 -12.40 5.43 -7.57
C GLN A 143 -11.13 5.09 -6.76
N GLN A 144 -10.01 5.72 -7.08
CA GLN A 144 -8.76 5.55 -6.33
C GLN A 144 -8.90 6.07 -4.89
N ARG A 145 -9.57 7.22 -4.70
CA ARG A 145 -9.87 7.75 -3.37
C ARG A 145 -10.75 6.80 -2.55
N VAL A 146 -11.73 6.13 -3.17
CA VAL A 146 -12.51 5.06 -2.52
C VAL A 146 -11.61 3.89 -2.11
N ALA A 147 -10.66 3.47 -2.97
CA ALA A 147 -9.72 2.41 -2.65
C ALA A 147 -8.80 2.78 -1.48
N PHE A 148 -8.29 4.02 -1.43
CA PHE A 148 -7.51 4.52 -0.29
C PHE A 148 -8.33 4.51 1.00
N THR A 149 -9.57 4.98 0.94
CA THR A 149 -10.46 5.03 2.10
C THR A 149 -10.78 3.63 2.62
N ARG A 150 -10.99 2.67 1.71
CA ARG A 150 -11.20 1.26 2.05
C ARG A 150 -9.96 0.64 2.73
N ALA A 151 -8.75 1.03 2.32
CA ALA A 151 -7.53 0.59 2.98
C ALA A 151 -7.36 1.27 4.35
N TRP A 152 -7.54 2.59 4.41
CA TRP A 152 -7.37 3.39 5.62
C TRP A 152 -8.27 2.96 6.77
N ILE A 153 -9.53 2.62 6.50
CA ILE A 153 -10.51 2.24 7.53
C ILE A 153 -10.09 0.97 8.30
N LEU A 154 -9.25 0.12 7.70
CA LEU A 154 -8.73 -1.10 8.31
C LEU A 154 -7.51 -0.85 9.20
N LYS A 155 -6.95 0.36 9.17
CA LYS A 155 -5.78 0.77 9.95
C LYS A 155 -4.59 -0.20 9.82
N PRO A 156 -4.15 -0.53 8.60
CA PRO A 156 -2.99 -1.38 8.41
C PRO A 156 -1.73 -0.70 8.95
N LYS A 157 -0.71 -1.47 9.33
CA LYS A 157 0.59 -0.91 9.68
C LYS A 157 1.36 -0.41 8.47
N VAL A 158 1.18 -1.09 7.33
CA VAL A 158 1.88 -0.79 6.08
C VAL A 158 0.89 -0.72 4.92
N LEU A 159 1.04 0.30 4.09
CA LEU A 159 0.31 0.46 2.84
C LEU A 159 1.29 0.45 1.67
N LEU A 160 1.08 -0.47 0.75
CA LEU A 160 1.87 -0.60 -0.48
C LEU A 160 1.04 -0.08 -1.65
N LEU A 161 1.56 0.90 -2.37
CA LEU A 161 0.89 1.63 -3.43
C LEU A 161 1.66 1.45 -4.75
N ASP A 162 1.06 0.74 -5.68
CA ASP A 162 1.66 0.52 -6.99
C ASP A 162 1.16 1.58 -7.98
N GLU A 163 2.01 2.55 -8.35
CA GLU A 163 1.72 3.67 -9.27
C GLU A 163 0.40 4.41 -8.92
N PRO A 164 0.19 4.85 -7.65
CA PRO A 164 -1.13 5.23 -7.12
C PRO A 164 -1.75 6.47 -7.76
N VAL A 165 -0.98 7.30 -8.44
CA VAL A 165 -1.43 8.56 -9.07
C VAL A 165 -1.22 8.60 -10.58
N SER A 166 -0.87 7.46 -11.18
CA SER A 166 -0.72 7.35 -12.62
C SER A 166 -2.07 7.61 -13.30
N ASN A 167 -2.06 8.35 -14.40
CA ASN A 167 -3.25 8.71 -15.20
C ASN A 167 -4.30 9.56 -14.45
N MET A 168 -3.92 10.26 -13.39
CA MET A 168 -4.78 11.24 -12.72
C MET A 168 -4.55 12.64 -13.26
N ASP A 169 -5.64 13.43 -13.31
CA ASP A 169 -5.52 14.88 -13.42
C ASP A 169 -4.83 15.48 -12.19
N GLN A 170 -4.44 16.75 -12.30
CA GLN A 170 -3.67 17.41 -11.24
C GLN A 170 -4.44 17.47 -9.92
N GLU A 171 -5.74 17.83 -9.96
CA GLU A 171 -6.56 17.96 -8.76
C GLU A 171 -6.71 16.63 -8.02
N SER A 172 -7.05 15.56 -8.75
CA SER A 172 -7.17 14.20 -8.18
C SER A 172 -5.85 13.72 -7.56
N ARG A 173 -4.72 14.05 -8.19
CA ARG A 173 -3.38 13.71 -7.71
C ARG A 173 -3.04 14.44 -6.42
N GLU A 174 -3.28 15.75 -6.35
CA GLU A 174 -3.05 16.55 -5.15
C GLU A 174 -3.87 16.03 -3.97
N GLN A 175 -5.15 15.70 -4.21
CA GLN A 175 -6.01 15.08 -3.19
C GLN A 175 -5.48 13.72 -2.74
N ALA A 176 -5.02 12.87 -3.66
CA ALA A 176 -4.43 11.57 -3.33
C ALA A 176 -3.15 11.72 -2.49
N CYS A 177 -2.26 12.65 -2.86
CA CYS A 177 -1.04 12.95 -2.10
C CYS A 177 -1.36 13.46 -0.69
N LEU A 178 -2.38 14.31 -0.55
CA LEU A 178 -2.83 14.80 0.76
C LEU A 178 -3.32 13.65 1.66
N LEU A 179 -4.11 12.72 1.13
CA LEU A 179 -4.56 11.55 1.88
C LEU A 179 -3.38 10.66 2.29
N MET A 180 -2.41 10.43 1.41
CA MET A 180 -1.20 9.67 1.73
C MET A 180 -0.38 10.35 2.83
N GLN A 181 -0.25 11.69 2.79
CA GLN A 181 0.41 12.47 3.84
C GLN A 181 -0.28 12.31 5.20
N GLN A 182 -1.61 12.33 5.23
CA GLN A 182 -2.39 12.12 6.45
C GLN A 182 -2.25 10.68 6.98
N MET A 183 -2.23 9.68 6.09
CA MET A 183 -1.96 8.29 6.47
C MET A 183 -0.57 8.14 7.10
N LYS A 184 0.47 8.70 6.47
CA LYS A 184 1.82 8.73 7.00
C LYS A 184 1.87 9.39 8.38
N SER A 185 1.25 10.56 8.53
CA SER A 185 1.21 11.32 9.79
C SER A 185 0.48 10.58 10.91
N SER A 186 -0.44 9.66 10.57
CA SER A 186 -1.11 8.78 11.55
C SER A 186 -0.24 7.60 12.01
N GLY A 187 1.01 7.51 11.53
CA GLY A 187 1.96 6.45 11.89
C GLY A 187 1.99 5.26 10.92
N MET A 188 1.22 5.30 9.83
CA MET A 188 1.24 4.25 8.81
C MET A 188 2.56 4.31 8.01
N SER A 189 3.21 3.16 7.82
CA SER A 189 4.32 3.03 6.89
C SER A 189 3.78 2.94 5.46
N ILE A 190 4.39 3.66 4.52
CA ILE A 190 3.93 3.69 3.13
C ILE A 190 5.10 3.31 2.21
N VAL A 191 4.85 2.44 1.23
CA VAL A 191 5.79 2.18 0.13
C VAL A 191 5.07 2.50 -1.17
N ILE A 192 5.64 3.37 -1.98
CA ILE A 192 5.06 3.84 -3.23
C ILE A 192 5.98 3.44 -4.38
N THR A 193 5.45 2.85 -5.44
CA THR A 193 6.18 2.79 -6.71
C THR A 193 5.77 3.95 -7.61
N SER A 194 6.72 4.56 -8.29
CA SER A 194 6.44 5.57 -9.30
C SER A 194 7.55 5.68 -10.33
N HIS A 195 7.16 6.05 -11.56
CA HIS A 195 8.08 6.48 -12.60
C HIS A 195 8.23 8.02 -12.66
N VAL A 196 7.44 8.77 -11.87
CA VAL A 196 7.49 10.23 -11.76
C VAL A 196 7.68 10.61 -10.29
N PRO A 197 8.93 10.55 -9.79
CA PRO A 197 9.23 10.77 -8.37
C PRO A 197 8.81 12.14 -7.85
N GLN A 198 8.82 13.17 -8.70
CA GLN A 198 8.48 14.55 -8.34
C GLN A 198 7.08 14.70 -7.74
N TYR A 199 6.16 13.78 -8.03
CA TYR A 199 4.80 13.82 -7.44
C TYR A 199 4.80 13.55 -5.94
N PHE A 200 5.88 13.00 -5.40
CA PHE A 200 6.01 12.59 -4.00
C PHE A 200 7.06 13.40 -3.24
N ASP A 201 7.50 14.54 -3.82
CA ASP A 201 8.37 15.48 -3.14
C ASP A 201 7.70 15.95 -1.84
N GLY A 202 8.43 15.89 -0.71
CA GLY A 202 7.91 16.19 0.63
C GLY A 202 7.08 15.07 1.28
N LEU A 203 6.68 14.03 0.55
CA LEU A 203 6.03 12.84 1.12
C LEU A 203 7.04 11.72 1.42
N ALA A 204 7.94 11.42 0.47
CA ALA A 204 8.95 10.37 0.60
C ALA A 204 10.04 10.77 1.61
N ASP A 205 10.36 9.89 2.56
CA ASP A 205 11.51 10.04 3.47
C ASP A 205 12.78 9.45 2.86
N VAL A 206 12.64 8.38 2.08
CA VAL A 206 13.74 7.66 1.42
C VAL A 206 13.29 7.27 0.02
N GLN A 207 14.21 7.40 -0.93
CA GLN A 207 14.02 6.93 -2.30
C GLN A 207 15.04 5.83 -2.61
N TYR A 208 14.55 4.76 -3.24
CA TYR A 208 15.38 3.70 -3.81
C TYR A 208 15.10 3.57 -5.30
N ASP A 209 16.12 3.31 -6.09
CA ASP A 209 16.00 2.91 -7.48
C ASP A 209 16.16 1.40 -7.61
N LEU A 210 15.16 0.71 -8.16
CA LEU A 210 15.26 -0.72 -8.43
C LEU A 210 15.85 -0.94 -9.82
N ALA A 211 17.13 -1.24 -9.86
CA ALA A 211 17.88 -1.49 -11.08
C ALA A 211 18.62 -2.83 -11.02
N ASN A 212 18.57 -3.60 -12.11
CA ASN A 212 19.24 -4.92 -12.23
C ASN A 212 18.93 -5.88 -11.07
N GLY A 213 17.70 -5.79 -10.53
CA GLY A 213 17.22 -6.63 -9.43
C GLY A 213 17.71 -6.21 -8.04
N GLN A 214 18.36 -5.06 -7.89
CA GLN A 214 18.87 -4.54 -6.62
C GLN A 214 18.30 -3.17 -6.30
N LEU A 215 18.17 -2.85 -5.00
CA LEU A 215 17.81 -1.51 -4.52
C LEU A 215 19.09 -0.66 -4.37
N LEU A 216 19.11 0.47 -5.05
CA LEU A 216 20.14 1.50 -4.97
C LEU A 216 19.53 2.73 -4.30
N GLN A 217 20.26 3.38 -3.40
CA GLN A 217 19.87 4.63 -2.75
C GLN A 217 20.50 5.82 -3.43
#